data_0a63cecae6aeb26a745b0f946ee04b44
#
_entry.id   0a63cecae6aeb26a745b0f946ee04b44
#
_cell.length_a   1.000
_cell.length_b   1.000
_cell.length_c   1.000
_cell.angle_alpha   90.00
_cell.angle_beta   90.00
_cell.angle_gamma   90.00
#
_symmetry.space_group_name_H-M   'P 1'
#
loop_
_entity.id
_entity.type
_entity.pdbx_description
1 polymer ?
#
loop_
_entity_poly.entity_id
_entity_poly.type
_entity_poly.pdbx_seq_one_letter_code
_entity_poly.pdbx_strand_id
1 'polypeptide(L)'
;DRGEVTANVFAPDSRILEINSKSGLYPLYMAYSIYRTRVKNSLFSVSSIEDEQRIWDKVVAENIFVICKTPMAKSITKRTLIGFRKAKVNTRYFEDLINQIKNKPEHFIKQVDKFVSERTGIKNMKINAIVGNPPYQEVVAQKETTNGQKRSSSIFQHFQTISDRLGRYTSLIYPGARWIHR
;
A
#
# COMPACT_ATOMS: atom_id res chain seq x y z
N ASP A 1 -3.27 16.91 -19.25
CA ASP A 1 -1.95 16.35 -19.07
C ASP A 1 -1.91 15.44 -17.86
N ARG A 2 -1.61 14.15 -18.07
CA ARG A 2 -1.67 13.16 -16.97
C ARG A 2 -0.64 13.42 -15.87
N GLY A 3 0.42 14.16 -16.16
CA GLY A 3 1.45 14.54 -15.19
C GLY A 3 1.00 15.56 -14.17
N GLU A 4 0.06 16.42 -14.49
CA GLU A 4 -0.44 17.47 -13.59
C GLU A 4 -1.44 16.92 -12.57
N VAL A 5 -2.29 15.96 -12.96
CA VAL A 5 -3.30 15.36 -12.07
C VAL A 5 -2.66 14.60 -10.90
N THR A 6 -1.48 14.03 -11.11
CA THR A 6 -0.71 13.30 -10.11
C THR A 6 0.55 14.04 -9.66
N ALA A 7 0.62 15.34 -9.93
CA ALA A 7 1.74 16.18 -9.50
C ALA A 7 2.02 15.95 -8.00
N ASN A 8 3.29 15.77 -7.67
CA ASN A 8 3.77 15.55 -6.31
C ASN A 8 3.45 14.19 -5.67
N VAL A 9 2.85 13.21 -6.37
CA VAL A 9 2.70 11.86 -5.80
C VAL A 9 4.05 11.23 -5.45
N PHE A 10 5.09 11.53 -6.22
CA PHE A 10 6.46 11.06 -5.98
C PHE A 10 7.38 12.14 -5.39
N ALA A 11 6.81 13.17 -4.78
CA ALA A 11 7.60 14.18 -4.07
C ALA A 11 8.42 13.53 -2.92
N PRO A 12 9.55 14.14 -2.52
CA PRO A 12 10.42 13.59 -1.47
C PRO A 12 9.74 13.35 -0.12
N ASP A 13 8.67 14.07 0.18
CA ASP A 13 7.87 13.98 1.39
C ASP A 13 6.57 13.17 1.24
N SER A 14 6.28 12.69 0.03
CA SER A 14 5.08 11.88 -0.24
C SER A 14 5.08 10.57 0.54
N ARG A 15 3.90 10.16 0.99
CA ARG A 15 3.67 8.92 1.71
C ARG A 15 2.72 8.04 0.93
N ILE A 16 3.16 6.83 0.69
CA ILE A 16 2.44 5.83 -0.11
C ILE A 16 2.09 4.64 0.77
N LEU A 17 0.85 4.20 0.70
CA LEU A 17 0.37 3.01 1.38
C LEU A 17 -0.08 1.95 0.37
N GLU A 18 0.44 0.74 0.49
CA GLU A 18 -0.15 -0.43 -0.15
C GLU A 18 -1.00 -1.20 0.85
N ILE A 19 -2.24 -1.56 0.46
CA ILE A 19 -3.12 -2.43 1.25
C ILE A 19 -3.23 -3.78 0.55
N ASN A 20 -3.03 -4.87 1.31
CA ASN A 20 -3.06 -6.25 0.85
C ASN A 20 -1.84 -6.67 0.02
N SER A 21 -0.66 -6.16 0.36
CA SER A 21 0.59 -6.57 -0.28
C SER A 21 0.85 -8.07 -0.15
N LYS A 22 1.35 -8.65 -1.22
CA LYS A 22 1.77 -10.07 -1.28
C LYS A 22 3.29 -10.20 -1.37
N SER A 23 3.92 -9.39 -2.22
CA SER A 23 5.35 -9.46 -2.54
C SER A 23 6.11 -8.15 -2.37
N GLY A 24 5.40 -7.01 -2.21
CA GLY A 24 6.01 -5.69 -2.08
C GLY A 24 6.47 -5.06 -3.41
N LEU A 25 6.01 -5.53 -4.56
CA LEU A 25 6.44 -5.00 -5.87
C LEU A 25 5.90 -3.59 -6.12
N TYR A 26 4.64 -3.29 -5.76
CA TYR A 26 4.12 -1.93 -5.87
C TYR A 26 4.88 -0.95 -4.95
N PRO A 27 5.09 -1.25 -3.66
CA PRO A 27 5.91 -0.42 -2.80
C PRO A 27 7.34 -0.24 -3.32
N LEU A 28 7.94 -1.27 -3.91
CA LEU A 28 9.28 -1.17 -4.51
C LEU A 28 9.31 -0.15 -5.64
N TYR A 29 8.33 -0.21 -6.56
CA TYR A 29 8.23 0.74 -7.66
C TYR A 29 8.00 2.18 -7.17
N MET A 30 7.13 2.36 -6.18
CA MET A 30 6.88 3.67 -5.58
C MET A 30 8.09 4.22 -4.85
N ALA A 31 8.79 3.37 -4.08
CA ALA A 31 10.04 3.72 -3.44
C ALA A 31 11.10 4.17 -4.46
N TYR A 32 11.24 3.44 -5.56
CA TYR A 32 12.17 3.80 -6.63
C TYR A 32 11.83 5.15 -7.28
N SER A 33 10.56 5.42 -7.50
CA SER A 33 10.11 6.69 -8.08
C SER A 33 10.43 7.88 -7.16
N ILE A 34 10.17 7.75 -5.85
CA ILE A 34 10.52 8.78 -4.86
C ILE A 34 12.05 8.89 -4.70
N TYR A 35 12.77 7.78 -4.69
CA TYR A 35 14.23 7.75 -4.65
C TYR A 35 14.83 8.56 -5.81
N ARG A 36 14.38 8.31 -7.04
CA ARG A 36 14.83 9.09 -8.20
C ARG A 36 14.57 10.59 -8.05
N THR A 37 13.43 10.97 -7.50
CA THR A 37 13.10 12.38 -7.24
C THR A 37 14.04 12.97 -6.17
N ARG A 38 14.34 12.23 -5.09
CA ARG A 38 15.29 12.68 -4.06
C ARG A 38 16.71 12.84 -4.62
N VAL A 39 17.19 11.88 -5.41
CA VAL A 39 18.50 11.96 -6.05
C VAL A 39 18.57 13.16 -6.99
N LYS A 40 17.56 13.37 -7.84
CA LYS A 40 17.50 14.52 -8.77
C LYS A 40 17.49 15.86 -8.04
N ASN A 41 16.84 15.94 -6.88
CA ASN A 41 16.72 17.16 -6.09
C ASN A 41 17.84 17.31 -5.04
N SER A 42 18.80 16.37 -4.99
CA SER A 42 19.93 16.45 -4.09
C SER A 42 20.86 17.58 -4.51
N LEU A 43 21.18 18.48 -3.58
CA LEU A 43 22.18 19.54 -3.77
C LEU A 43 23.60 18.99 -3.77
N PHE A 44 23.80 17.76 -3.32
CA PHE A 44 25.09 17.09 -3.28
C PHE A 44 25.15 16.02 -4.37
N SER A 45 26.30 15.89 -5.01
CA SER A 45 26.53 14.76 -5.93
C SER A 45 26.46 13.45 -5.14
N VAL A 46 25.50 12.60 -5.50
CA VAL A 46 25.43 11.23 -4.99
C VAL A 46 26.53 10.46 -5.71
N SER A 47 27.66 10.28 -5.04
CA SER A 47 28.90 9.80 -5.67
C SER A 47 29.31 8.40 -5.21
N SER A 48 28.68 7.87 -4.17
CA SER A 48 29.00 6.55 -3.64
C SER A 48 27.77 5.64 -3.54
N ILE A 49 28.01 4.33 -3.55
CA ILE A 49 26.96 3.31 -3.32
C ILE A 49 26.36 3.47 -1.93
N GLU A 50 27.16 3.88 -0.96
CA GLU A 50 26.73 4.12 0.42
C GLU A 50 25.74 5.29 0.51
N ASP A 51 25.95 6.36 -0.28
CA ASP A 51 25.03 7.49 -0.34
C ASP A 51 23.71 7.10 -0.99
N GLU A 52 23.76 6.37 -2.10
CA GLU A 52 22.59 5.82 -2.76
C GLU A 52 21.78 4.93 -1.82
N GLN A 53 22.45 4.05 -1.11
CA GLN A 53 21.82 3.16 -0.15
C GLN A 53 21.19 3.93 1.03
N ARG A 54 21.86 4.97 1.54
CA ARG A 54 21.32 5.83 2.60
C ARG A 54 20.05 6.54 2.17
N ILE A 55 20.03 7.09 0.94
CA ILE A 55 18.84 7.73 0.37
C ILE A 55 17.72 6.70 0.21
N TRP A 56 18.03 5.52 -0.31
CA TRP A 56 17.06 4.43 -0.47
C TRP A 56 16.43 4.02 0.87
N ASP A 57 17.26 3.74 1.87
CA ASP A 57 16.78 3.31 3.18
C ASP A 57 15.94 4.39 3.86
N LYS A 58 16.26 5.67 3.64
CA LYS A 58 15.47 6.81 4.10
C LYS A 58 14.12 6.87 3.39
N VAL A 59 14.05 6.67 2.07
CA VAL A 59 12.79 6.61 1.32
C VAL A 59 11.92 5.48 1.85
N VAL A 60 12.45 4.27 2.02
CA VAL A 60 11.69 3.13 2.52
C VAL A 60 11.15 3.39 3.93
N ALA A 61 11.95 4.03 4.78
CA ALA A 61 11.59 4.30 6.18
C ALA A 61 10.58 5.44 6.36
N GLU A 62 10.60 6.45 5.49
CA GLU A 62 9.81 7.67 5.65
C GLU A 62 8.57 7.72 4.75
N ASN A 63 8.67 7.14 3.54
CA ASN A 63 7.66 7.32 2.51
C ASN A 63 6.78 6.09 2.29
N ILE A 64 7.25 4.88 2.61
CA ILE A 64 6.58 3.64 2.22
C ILE A 64 5.95 2.96 3.42
N PHE A 65 4.65 2.70 3.32
CA PHE A 65 3.84 1.98 4.31
C PHE A 65 3.17 0.80 3.63
N VAL A 66 3.20 -0.37 4.27
CA VAL A 66 2.66 -1.58 3.65
C VAL A 66 1.85 -2.39 4.65
N ILE A 67 0.59 -2.64 4.31
CA ILE A 67 -0.26 -3.60 4.99
C ILE A 67 -0.22 -4.90 4.18
N CYS A 68 0.35 -5.93 4.77
CA CYS A 68 0.61 -7.20 4.11
C CYS A 68 -0.54 -8.18 4.33
N LYS A 69 -0.80 -9.01 3.31
CA LYS A 69 -1.88 -10.00 3.34
C LYS A 69 -1.68 -11.07 4.41
N THR A 70 -0.43 -11.49 4.62
CA THR A 70 -0.06 -12.57 5.54
C THR A 70 1.24 -12.23 6.28
N PRO A 71 1.58 -12.92 7.38
CA PRO A 71 2.89 -12.80 8.01
C PRO A 71 4.04 -13.11 7.06
N MET A 72 3.88 -14.11 6.17
CA MET A 72 4.87 -14.44 5.14
C MET A 72 5.03 -13.29 4.16
N ALA A 73 3.94 -12.71 3.65
CA ALA A 73 3.97 -11.56 2.76
C ALA A 73 4.69 -10.36 3.39
N LYS A 74 4.55 -10.15 4.71
CA LYS A 74 5.30 -9.13 5.45
C LYS A 74 6.82 -9.39 5.39
N SER A 75 7.25 -10.63 5.57
CA SER A 75 8.66 -11.01 5.48
C SER A 75 9.21 -10.85 4.06
N ILE A 76 8.44 -11.28 3.05
CA ILE A 76 8.79 -11.13 1.63
C ILE A 76 8.90 -9.65 1.28
N THR A 77 7.88 -8.83 1.60
CA THR A 77 7.87 -7.38 1.33
C THR A 77 9.10 -6.69 1.93
N LYS A 78 9.45 -7.04 3.17
CA LYS A 78 10.66 -6.51 3.79
C LYS A 78 11.91 -6.86 2.99
N ARG A 79 12.04 -8.10 2.51
CA ARG A 79 13.17 -8.53 1.68
C ARG A 79 13.18 -7.85 0.32
N THR A 80 12.01 -7.66 -0.29
CA THR A 80 11.88 -6.93 -1.56
C THR A 80 12.39 -5.49 -1.45
N LEU A 81 12.10 -4.81 -0.33
CA LEU A 81 12.46 -3.39 -0.15
C LEU A 81 13.91 -3.17 0.26
N ILE A 82 14.47 -4.01 1.12
CA ILE A 82 15.81 -3.77 1.70
C ILE A 82 16.77 -4.96 1.60
N GLY A 83 16.37 -6.03 0.94
CA GLY A 83 17.20 -7.25 0.88
C GLY A 83 17.43 -7.83 2.28
N PHE A 84 18.68 -8.17 2.59
CA PHE A 84 19.09 -8.72 3.89
C PHE A 84 19.65 -7.68 4.86
N ARG A 85 19.60 -6.39 4.48
CA ARG A 85 20.10 -5.30 5.32
C ARG A 85 19.25 -5.09 6.56
N LYS A 86 19.85 -4.46 7.57
CA LYS A 86 19.15 -3.99 8.76
C LYS A 86 18.73 -2.53 8.55
N ALA A 87 17.55 -2.32 7.97
CA ALA A 87 16.97 -1.00 7.79
C ALA A 87 15.50 -0.98 8.27
N LYS A 88 14.98 0.22 8.55
CA LYS A 88 13.61 0.41 8.99
C LYS A 88 12.67 0.23 7.80
N VAL A 89 11.65 -0.63 7.96
CA VAL A 89 10.59 -0.84 6.98
C VAL A 89 9.24 -0.77 7.69
N ASN A 90 8.31 0.04 7.17
CA ASN A 90 6.98 0.18 7.76
C ASN A 90 6.03 -0.87 7.16
N THR A 91 6.14 -2.09 7.65
CA THR A 91 5.25 -3.19 7.27
C THR A 91 4.42 -3.65 8.45
N ARG A 92 3.13 -3.94 8.21
CA ARG A 92 2.21 -4.49 9.20
C ARG A 92 1.38 -5.62 8.58
N TYR A 93 0.97 -6.55 9.40
CA TYR A 93 -0.02 -7.57 9.10
C TYR A 93 -1.20 -7.35 10.03
N PHE A 94 -2.40 -7.41 9.49
CA PHE A 94 -3.64 -7.44 10.25
C PHE A 94 -4.31 -8.79 10.04
N GLU A 95 -4.59 -9.46 11.13
CA GLU A 95 -5.36 -10.69 11.08
C GLU A 95 -6.75 -10.41 10.52
N ASP A 96 -7.23 -11.33 9.66
CA ASP A 96 -8.56 -11.23 9.05
C ASP A 96 -8.82 -9.88 8.35
N LEU A 97 -7.83 -9.39 7.60
CA LEU A 97 -7.85 -8.10 6.92
C LEU A 97 -9.13 -7.84 6.13
N ILE A 98 -9.61 -8.85 5.40
CA ILE A 98 -10.81 -8.73 4.54
C ILE A 98 -12.04 -8.46 5.38
N ASN A 99 -12.25 -9.21 6.46
CA ASN A 99 -13.37 -9.01 7.36
C ASN A 99 -13.31 -7.66 8.08
N GLN A 100 -12.12 -7.20 8.47
CA GLN A 100 -11.95 -5.87 9.04
C GLN A 100 -12.36 -4.77 8.08
N ILE A 101 -11.92 -4.84 6.82
CA ILE A 101 -12.26 -3.85 5.79
C ILE A 101 -13.76 -3.88 5.46
N LYS A 102 -14.36 -5.08 5.39
CA LYS A 102 -15.77 -5.26 5.02
C LYS A 102 -16.74 -4.89 6.15
N ASN A 103 -16.48 -5.39 7.35
CA ASN A 103 -17.45 -5.37 8.45
C ASN A 103 -17.10 -4.38 9.57
N LYS A 104 -15.83 -3.91 9.65
CA LYS A 104 -15.35 -2.98 10.69
C LYS A 104 -14.49 -1.86 10.09
N PRO A 105 -14.96 -1.15 9.05
CA PRO A 105 -14.15 -0.18 8.30
C PRO A 105 -13.60 0.95 9.19
N GLU A 106 -14.40 1.48 10.12
CA GLU A 106 -13.97 2.55 11.04
C GLU A 106 -12.84 2.08 11.96
N HIS A 107 -12.94 0.86 12.46
CA HIS A 107 -11.90 0.28 13.29
C HIS A 107 -10.61 0.08 12.50
N PHE A 108 -10.71 -0.41 11.28
CA PHE A 108 -9.56 -0.59 10.39
C PHE A 108 -8.87 0.74 10.09
N ILE A 109 -9.62 1.79 9.74
CA ILE A 109 -9.07 3.14 9.50
C ILE A 109 -8.29 3.63 10.73
N LYS A 110 -8.87 3.54 11.94
CA LYS A 110 -8.18 3.93 13.17
C LYS A 110 -6.89 3.14 13.41
N GLN A 111 -6.88 1.85 13.06
CA GLN A 111 -5.65 1.03 13.17
C GLN A 111 -4.57 1.46 12.17
N VAL A 112 -4.97 1.85 10.94
CA VAL A 112 -4.05 2.38 9.94
C VAL A 112 -3.48 3.72 10.37
N ASP A 113 -4.32 4.64 10.85
CA ASP A 113 -3.89 5.95 11.38
C ASP A 113 -2.92 5.78 12.54
N LYS A 114 -3.20 4.86 13.45
CA LYS A 114 -2.29 4.51 14.55
C LYS A 114 -0.97 3.97 14.03
N PHE A 115 -1.00 3.05 13.06
CA PHE A 115 0.20 2.49 12.44
C PHE A 115 1.08 3.56 11.79
N VAL A 116 0.47 4.48 11.05
CA VAL A 116 1.20 5.58 10.38
C VAL A 116 1.75 6.57 11.41
N SER A 117 0.94 6.97 12.40
CA SER A 117 1.36 7.93 13.43
C SER A 117 2.47 7.40 14.33
N GLU A 118 2.46 6.11 14.70
CA GLU A 118 3.53 5.46 15.46
C GLU A 118 4.88 5.46 14.70
N ARG A 119 4.83 5.47 13.37
CA ARG A 119 6.03 5.43 12.52
C ARG A 119 6.56 6.81 12.15
N THR A 120 5.70 7.79 12.08
CA THR A 120 6.02 9.16 11.64
C THR A 120 6.08 10.17 12.79
N GLY A 121 5.47 9.87 13.92
CA GLY A 121 5.28 10.82 15.03
C GLY A 121 4.18 11.87 14.76
N ILE A 122 3.47 11.81 13.63
CA ILE A 122 2.46 12.79 13.24
C ILE A 122 1.07 12.15 13.30
N LYS A 123 0.16 12.74 14.09
CA LYS A 123 -1.24 12.32 14.21
C LYS A 123 -2.06 12.80 13.02
N ASN A 124 -3.05 12.01 12.61
CA ASN A 124 -4.00 12.33 11.53
C ASN A 124 -3.33 12.70 10.20
N MET A 125 -2.23 12.03 9.88
CA MET A 125 -1.48 12.29 8.68
C MET A 125 -2.18 11.66 7.47
N LYS A 126 -2.52 12.48 6.48
CA LYS A 126 -3.04 11.98 5.21
C LYS A 126 -1.94 11.27 4.41
N ILE A 127 -2.28 10.09 3.90
CA ILE A 127 -1.49 9.36 2.91
C ILE A 127 -1.65 10.06 1.55
N ASN A 128 -0.56 10.28 0.82
CA ASN A 128 -0.61 10.91 -0.48
C ASN A 128 -1.26 10.00 -1.52
N ALA A 129 -0.88 8.72 -1.55
CA ALA A 129 -1.51 7.77 -2.44
C ALA A 129 -1.65 6.38 -1.82
N ILE A 130 -2.76 5.73 -2.14
CA ILE A 130 -3.01 4.32 -1.86
C ILE A 130 -2.86 3.55 -3.17
N VAL A 131 -2.04 2.52 -3.16
CA VAL A 131 -1.79 1.68 -4.32
C VAL A 131 -2.03 0.22 -3.99
N GLY A 132 -2.33 -0.60 -4.98
CA GLY A 132 -2.42 -2.04 -4.74
C GLY A 132 -3.24 -2.82 -5.73
N ASN A 133 -3.25 -4.13 -5.49
CA ASN A 133 -4.08 -5.10 -6.19
C ASN A 133 -4.92 -5.85 -5.14
N PRO A 134 -6.06 -5.29 -4.73
CA PRO A 134 -6.94 -5.91 -3.75
C PRO A 134 -7.55 -7.20 -4.28
N PRO A 135 -8.00 -8.11 -3.41
CA PRO A 135 -8.74 -9.28 -3.84
C PRO A 135 -10.08 -8.85 -4.44
N TYR A 136 -10.48 -9.50 -5.53
CA TYR A 136 -11.70 -9.13 -6.26
C TYR A 136 -12.95 -9.77 -5.67
N GLN A 137 -12.81 -10.96 -5.10
CA GLN A 137 -13.90 -11.77 -4.61
C GLN A 137 -13.48 -12.51 -3.33
N GLU A 138 -14.45 -12.72 -2.47
CA GLU A 138 -14.39 -13.63 -1.35
C GLU A 138 -15.16 -14.90 -1.71
N VAL A 139 -14.53 -16.07 -1.52
CA VAL A 139 -15.24 -17.33 -1.61
C VAL A 139 -16.07 -17.46 -0.32
N VAL A 140 -17.37 -17.22 -0.41
CA VAL A 140 -18.26 -17.45 0.71
C VAL A 140 -18.45 -18.96 0.84
N ALA A 141 -18.04 -19.53 1.97
CA ALA A 141 -18.33 -20.92 2.30
C ALA A 141 -19.85 -21.15 2.20
N GLN A 142 -20.27 -22.05 1.31
CA GLN A 142 -21.69 -22.30 1.07
C GLN A 142 -22.31 -23.15 2.18
N LYS A 143 -23.49 -22.71 2.62
CA LYS A 143 -24.57 -23.67 2.88
C LYS A 143 -24.97 -24.22 1.50
N GLU A 144 -24.94 -25.53 1.37
CA GLU A 144 -25.31 -26.26 0.15
C GLU A 144 -26.65 -25.77 -0.39
N THR A 145 -26.63 -25.02 -1.47
CA THR A 145 -27.79 -24.82 -2.30
C THR A 145 -27.74 -25.81 -3.45
N THR A 146 -28.83 -26.44 -3.75
CA THR A 146 -29.08 -27.56 -4.68
C THR A 146 -28.50 -27.40 -6.10
N ASN A 147 -27.87 -26.29 -6.45
CA ASN A 147 -27.39 -26.00 -7.81
C ASN A 147 -25.87 -25.72 -7.93
N GLY A 148 -25.05 -26.13 -6.99
CA GLY A 148 -23.58 -26.18 -7.16
C GLY A 148 -22.85 -24.85 -7.47
N GLN A 149 -23.53 -23.72 -7.60
CA GLN A 149 -22.90 -22.42 -7.91
C GLN A 149 -22.39 -21.73 -6.64
N LYS A 150 -21.06 -21.64 -6.52
CA LYS A 150 -20.40 -20.86 -5.46
C LYS A 150 -20.74 -19.38 -5.63
N ARG A 151 -21.54 -18.83 -4.74
CA ARG A 151 -21.75 -17.38 -4.69
C ARG A 151 -20.48 -16.71 -4.19
N SER A 152 -19.83 -15.93 -5.04
CA SER A 152 -18.75 -15.06 -4.64
C SER A 152 -19.27 -13.65 -4.39
N SER A 153 -18.97 -13.08 -3.25
CA SER A 153 -19.28 -11.67 -3.01
C SER A 153 -18.14 -10.79 -3.49
N SER A 154 -18.47 -9.68 -4.15
CA SER A 154 -17.49 -8.69 -4.56
C SER A 154 -16.98 -7.94 -3.34
N ILE A 155 -15.65 -7.88 -3.14
CA ILE A 155 -15.03 -7.20 -2.00
C ILE A 155 -14.19 -5.99 -2.39
N PHE A 156 -13.85 -5.83 -3.66
CA PHE A 156 -13.00 -4.73 -4.13
C PHE A 156 -13.60 -3.35 -3.83
N GLN A 157 -14.93 -3.22 -3.80
CA GLN A 157 -15.63 -1.97 -3.47
C GLN A 157 -15.31 -1.48 -2.05
N HIS A 158 -15.20 -2.40 -1.10
CA HIS A 158 -14.82 -2.07 0.27
C HIS A 158 -13.37 -1.55 0.34
N PHE A 159 -12.47 -2.12 -0.47
CA PHE A 159 -11.10 -1.62 -0.59
C PHE A 159 -11.07 -0.22 -1.20
N GLN A 160 -11.89 0.05 -2.24
CA GLN A 160 -12.01 1.39 -2.81
C GLN A 160 -12.47 2.39 -1.77
N THR A 161 -13.59 2.13 -1.09
CA THR A 161 -14.14 3.02 -0.06
C THR A 161 -13.12 3.36 1.04
N ILE A 162 -12.38 2.36 1.51
CA ILE A 162 -11.34 2.56 2.53
C ILE A 162 -10.19 3.40 1.96
N SER A 163 -9.76 3.12 0.74
CA SER A 163 -8.64 3.83 0.11
C SER A 163 -8.97 5.31 -0.12
N ASP A 164 -10.19 5.62 -0.57
CA ASP A 164 -10.64 7.01 -0.78
C ASP A 164 -10.73 7.80 0.53
N ARG A 165 -10.92 7.13 1.65
CA ARG A 165 -10.96 7.76 2.97
C ARG A 165 -9.57 7.98 3.57
N LEU A 166 -8.63 7.07 3.30
CA LEU A 166 -7.27 7.10 3.85
C LEU A 166 -6.31 7.94 3.01
N GLY A 167 -6.46 7.95 1.69
CA GLY A 167 -5.53 8.57 0.76
C GLY A 167 -6.11 9.78 0.04
N ARG A 168 -5.20 10.64 -0.44
CA ARG A 168 -5.56 11.74 -1.35
C ARG A 168 -5.80 11.22 -2.77
N TYR A 169 -5.00 10.26 -3.21
CA TYR A 169 -5.11 9.59 -4.50
C TYR A 169 -5.21 8.09 -4.29
N THR A 170 -5.96 7.43 -5.16
CA THR A 170 -6.14 5.98 -5.14
C THR A 170 -5.82 5.41 -6.51
N SER A 171 -4.94 4.40 -6.56
CA SER A 171 -4.59 3.64 -7.76
C SER A 171 -4.65 2.14 -7.44
N LEU A 172 -5.81 1.53 -7.71
CA LEU A 172 -6.05 0.12 -7.43
C LEU A 172 -6.35 -0.63 -8.73
N ILE A 173 -5.90 -1.88 -8.81
CA ILE A 173 -6.17 -2.75 -9.95
C ILE A 173 -7.45 -3.51 -9.71
N TYR A 174 -8.40 -3.41 -10.66
CA TYR A 174 -9.70 -4.07 -10.61
C TYR A 174 -10.00 -4.85 -11.89
N PRO A 175 -10.91 -5.83 -11.82
CA PRO A 175 -11.39 -6.52 -13.02
C PRO A 175 -12.26 -5.57 -13.85
N GLY A 176 -11.73 -5.09 -14.98
CA GLY A 176 -12.33 -4.04 -15.82
C GLY A 176 -13.77 -4.33 -16.25
N ALA A 177 -14.09 -5.58 -16.65
CA ALA A 177 -15.41 -5.98 -17.07
C ALA A 177 -16.53 -5.70 -16.04
N ARG A 178 -16.21 -5.69 -14.74
CA ARG A 178 -17.20 -5.41 -13.68
C ARG A 178 -17.41 -3.93 -13.39
N TRP A 179 -16.54 -3.07 -13.88
CA TRP A 179 -16.64 -1.62 -13.73
C TRP A 179 -17.34 -0.95 -14.92
N ILE A 180 -17.17 -1.51 -16.13
CA ILE A 180 -17.65 -0.91 -17.37
C ILE A 180 -19.14 -1.21 -17.59
N HIS A 181 -19.68 -2.28 -17.01
CA HIS A 181 -21.07 -2.72 -17.21
C HIS A 181 -22.00 -2.41 -16.03
N ARG A 182 -21.73 -1.35 -15.28
CA ARG A 182 -22.65 -0.85 -14.23
C ARG A 182 -23.25 0.49 -14.61
#